data_f619588ebab2f1755cde13378304ee80
#
_entry.id   f619588ebab2f1755cde13378304ee80
#
_cell.length_a   1.000
_cell.length_b   1.000
_cell.length_c   1.000
_cell.angle_alpha   90.00
_cell.angle_beta   90.00
_cell.angle_gamma   90.00
#
_symmetry.space_group_name_H-M   'P 1'
#
loop_
_entity.id
_entity.type
_entity.pdbx_description
1 polymer ?
#
loop_
_entity_poly.entity_id
_entity_poly.type
_entity_poly.pdbx_seq_one_letter_code
_entity_poly.pdbx_strand_id
1 'polypeptide(L)'
;MLRLSVAAIAAQVFVQTVSGEYWPTATDRYWNTKHTAHPSSTPVSVSSAYGGGGPTATVDAGILIGTTTSLAAATASVNKFLGIPFAKSPPTRFAPPEKPANFGIINATAWSPACVQQFQYPLASQLFVESVFNNPAPQESEDCLYLNVYAPSTPAPADGRSVMYWIYGGSLQFGNAGQIYYDGSSFASYEDVIVVTVNYRTNVFGFPTTNELPFTGHNLGFLDQRLGLDWVQRNIKAFGGSPNKVTIFGESAGAFSVDALLTSFPASSTPPFRAAIMQSGQYSYDVAPKLSPAQAQAPWAQLSAALGCPGTYASNLTCLRAANATAIKNVIEQQELTFSPLADNVTLVQNPAQQRISGNIAKIPILSGTDAQEGRVFAVGQTNFTTYINGLFGASTALVEAITAAYPPSFGSDYDRASAVFTDYIFTCPTALVANDTAALGTPAWRYYFNASFPNTQAYPGLGVYHSSEIPIVFGTYAKTNMTTQEYALSNTMMGAWARFAKNPAGGPGWNRIGTGRDGVVLEAATQAALGGLYTDGSGNVIDGTFDLGVLGNRGNVQGSGVTVVDQSEADSRCGVFVPVYKALTGL
;
A
#
# COMPACT_ATOMS: atom_id res chain seq x y z
N MET A 1 16.55 18.09 16.50
CA MET A 1 15.62 17.85 15.38
C MET A 1 15.01 16.47 15.62
N LEU A 2 13.79 16.43 16.14
CA LEU A 2 13.05 15.17 16.25
C LEU A 2 12.57 14.83 14.83
N ARG A 3 13.18 13.85 14.22
CA ARG A 3 12.80 13.30 12.92
C ARG A 3 12.07 11.99 13.18
N LEU A 4 10.77 11.95 12.86
CA LEU A 4 9.90 10.80 13.11
C LEU A 4 9.61 10.08 11.80
N SER A 5 9.61 8.75 11.80
CA SER A 5 9.22 7.95 10.62
C SER A 5 7.71 8.10 10.36
N VAL A 6 7.22 7.83 9.14
CA VAL A 6 5.78 7.80 8.85
C VAL A 6 5.07 6.86 9.82
N ALA A 7 5.65 5.70 10.11
CA ALA A 7 5.18 4.81 11.15
C ALA A 7 5.30 5.42 12.55
N ALA A 8 6.38 6.16 12.87
CA ALA A 8 6.55 6.85 14.14
C ALA A 8 5.71 8.14 14.23
N ILE A 9 5.44 8.83 13.12
CA ILE A 9 4.49 9.94 13.07
C ILE A 9 3.08 9.40 13.33
N ALA A 10 2.67 8.33 12.68
CA ALA A 10 1.41 7.66 12.95
C ALA A 10 1.37 7.13 14.40
N ALA A 11 2.44 6.49 14.89
CA ALA A 11 2.54 5.97 16.25
C ALA A 11 2.50 7.06 17.32
N GLN A 12 3.24 8.16 17.17
CA GLN A 12 3.21 9.26 18.16
C GLN A 12 1.91 10.04 18.14
N VAL A 13 1.26 10.16 16.98
CA VAL A 13 -0.06 10.76 16.88
C VAL A 13 -1.09 9.89 17.63
N PHE A 14 -1.00 8.58 17.56
CA PHE A 14 -1.88 7.67 18.32
C PHE A 14 -1.59 7.65 19.83
N VAL A 15 -0.32 7.70 20.26
CA VAL A 15 0.05 7.61 21.68
C VAL A 15 -0.39 8.85 22.48
N GLN A 16 -0.43 10.04 21.87
CA GLN A 16 -0.88 11.25 22.57
C GLN A 16 -2.41 11.35 22.76
N THR A 17 -3.21 10.50 22.10
CA THR A 17 -4.67 10.66 22.03
C THR A 17 -5.47 9.80 23.01
N VAL A 18 -4.87 8.82 23.69
CA VAL A 18 -5.62 7.86 24.51
C VAL A 18 -5.70 8.23 26.00
N SER A 19 -5.21 9.40 26.41
CA SER A 19 -5.22 9.81 27.84
C SER A 19 -6.43 10.63 28.29
N GLY A 20 -7.53 10.74 27.53
CA GLY A 20 -8.69 11.54 27.94
C GLY A 20 -9.97 11.19 27.20
N GLU A 21 -10.87 10.53 27.89
CA GLU A 21 -12.34 10.57 27.81
C GLU A 21 -12.99 11.04 26.49
N TYR A 22 -13.01 10.19 25.43
CA TYR A 22 -14.06 10.25 24.39
C TYR A 22 -14.06 8.98 23.52
N TRP A 23 -14.25 7.83 24.17
CA TRP A 23 -14.70 6.65 23.46
C TRP A 23 -16.18 6.44 23.82
N PRO A 24 -17.12 6.45 22.86
CA PRO A 24 -18.42 5.86 23.13
C PRO A 24 -18.16 4.40 23.51
N THR A 25 -18.49 4.03 24.71
CA THR A 25 -18.50 2.63 25.14
C THR A 25 -19.25 1.85 24.07
N ALA A 26 -18.58 0.88 23.47
CA ALA A 26 -19.19 -0.10 22.59
C ALA A 26 -20.14 -0.99 23.42
N THR A 27 -21.25 -0.40 23.87
CA THR A 27 -22.36 -1.11 24.44
C THR A 27 -23.48 -1.13 23.40
N ASP A 28 -23.65 -2.32 22.87
CA ASP A 28 -24.90 -2.82 22.35
C ASP A 28 -25.56 -2.11 21.18
N ARG A 29 -25.24 -2.56 19.95
CA ARG A 29 -26.31 -2.88 18.99
C ARG A 29 -25.90 -3.56 17.67
N TYR A 30 -24.64 -3.86 17.41
CA TYR A 30 -24.27 -4.48 16.11
C TYR A 30 -23.53 -5.83 16.19
N TRP A 31 -23.25 -6.36 17.39
CA TRP A 31 -22.43 -7.58 17.56
C TRP A 31 -23.19 -8.71 18.26
N ASN A 32 -24.42 -9.01 17.82
CA ASN A 32 -25.11 -10.20 18.33
C ASN A 32 -25.49 -11.17 17.19
N THR A 33 -24.50 -11.56 16.39
CA THR A 33 -24.55 -12.85 15.69
C THR A 33 -23.49 -13.74 16.31
N LYS A 34 -23.95 -14.69 17.10
CA LYS A 34 -23.14 -15.76 17.67
C LYS A 34 -22.36 -16.45 16.54
N HIS A 35 -21.07 -16.18 16.42
CA HIS A 35 -20.19 -17.09 15.71
C HIS A 35 -20.07 -18.34 16.54
N THR A 36 -20.78 -19.38 16.15
CA THR A 36 -20.55 -20.74 16.63
C THR A 36 -19.12 -21.12 16.29
N ALA A 37 -18.37 -21.46 17.32
CA ALA A 37 -17.01 -21.97 17.19
C ALA A 37 -16.99 -23.10 16.15
N HIS A 38 -16.16 -22.96 15.13
CA HIS A 38 -15.86 -24.06 14.24
C HIS A 38 -15.13 -25.15 15.04
N PRO A 39 -15.51 -26.41 14.88
CA PRO A 39 -14.86 -27.50 15.59
C PRO A 39 -13.40 -27.63 15.14
N SER A 40 -12.52 -27.87 16.09
CA SER A 40 -11.12 -28.18 15.90
C SER A 40 -10.96 -29.29 14.84
N SER A 41 -10.30 -28.96 13.73
CA SER A 41 -9.97 -29.95 12.72
C SER A 41 -8.86 -30.87 13.23
N THR A 42 -9.22 -32.10 13.58
CA THR A 42 -8.29 -33.22 13.62
C THR A 42 -7.66 -33.43 12.23
N PRO A 43 -6.38 -33.83 12.16
CA PRO A 43 -5.76 -34.13 10.87
C PRO A 43 -6.48 -35.30 10.20
N VAL A 44 -7.18 -35.02 9.12
CA VAL A 44 -7.78 -36.04 8.28
C VAL A 44 -6.67 -36.64 7.41
N SER A 45 -6.42 -37.91 7.61
CA SER A 45 -5.58 -38.70 6.72
C SER A 45 -6.16 -38.69 5.30
N VAL A 46 -5.39 -38.14 4.34
CA VAL A 46 -5.78 -38.05 2.95
C VAL A 46 -5.73 -39.45 2.33
N SER A 47 -6.89 -40.07 2.17
CA SER A 47 -7.03 -41.20 1.24
C SER A 47 -7.20 -40.62 -0.18
N SER A 48 -6.34 -41.04 -1.10
CA SER A 48 -6.34 -40.71 -2.51
C SER A 48 -7.66 -41.07 -3.18
N ALA A 49 -8.42 -40.07 -3.60
CA ALA A 49 -9.40 -40.18 -4.65
C ALA A 49 -9.24 -38.97 -5.59
N TYR A 50 -8.65 -39.17 -6.76
CA TYR A 50 -8.71 -38.27 -7.89
C TYR A 50 -10.20 -38.09 -8.28
N GLY A 51 -10.82 -37.01 -7.83
CA GLY A 51 -12.26 -36.81 -8.05
C GLY A 51 -12.82 -35.45 -7.60
N GLY A 52 -11.98 -34.43 -7.49
CA GLY A 52 -12.44 -33.05 -7.24
C GLY A 52 -12.28 -32.22 -8.53
N GLY A 53 -13.38 -31.96 -9.25
CA GLY A 53 -13.40 -31.26 -10.55
C GLY A 53 -13.10 -29.76 -10.52
N GLY A 54 -12.10 -29.32 -9.76
CA GLY A 54 -11.62 -27.94 -9.75
C GLY A 54 -10.65 -27.63 -10.89
N PRO A 55 -10.42 -26.34 -11.21
CA PRO A 55 -9.42 -25.94 -12.20
C PRO A 55 -8.02 -26.35 -11.74
N THR A 56 -7.15 -26.74 -12.67
CA THR A 56 -5.77 -27.12 -12.38
C THR A 56 -4.79 -26.21 -13.09
N ALA A 57 -3.63 -25.95 -12.47
CA ALA A 57 -2.52 -25.23 -13.08
C ALA A 57 -1.20 -25.94 -12.76
N THR A 58 -0.36 -26.16 -13.77
CA THR A 58 0.99 -26.71 -13.59
C THR A 58 1.98 -25.56 -13.51
N VAL A 59 2.64 -25.43 -12.39
CA VAL A 59 3.69 -24.44 -12.11
C VAL A 59 5.04 -25.14 -11.96
N ASP A 60 6.12 -24.37 -11.89
CA ASP A 60 7.49 -24.92 -11.83
C ASP A 60 7.75 -25.80 -10.58
N ALA A 61 7.01 -25.60 -9.50
CA ALA A 61 7.16 -26.37 -8.26
C ALA A 61 6.09 -27.48 -8.07
N GLY A 62 5.12 -27.64 -8.99
CA GLY A 62 4.09 -28.69 -8.86
C GLY A 62 2.78 -28.40 -9.57
N ILE A 63 1.72 -29.07 -9.13
CA ILE A 63 0.37 -28.93 -9.68
C ILE A 63 -0.55 -28.35 -8.60
N LEU A 64 -1.31 -27.34 -8.99
CA LEU A 64 -2.29 -26.68 -8.14
C LEU A 64 -3.70 -27.12 -8.52
N ILE A 65 -4.52 -27.41 -7.53
CA ILE A 65 -5.97 -27.63 -7.69
C ILE A 65 -6.68 -26.43 -7.04
N GLY A 66 -7.34 -25.62 -7.86
CA GLY A 66 -8.05 -24.42 -7.43
C GLY A 66 -9.54 -24.63 -7.23
N THR A 67 -10.25 -23.54 -7.07
CA THR A 67 -11.72 -23.48 -7.00
C THR A 67 -12.25 -22.49 -8.03
N THR A 68 -13.54 -22.53 -8.30
CA THR A 68 -14.21 -21.63 -9.25
C THR A 68 -15.34 -20.89 -8.55
N THR A 69 -15.46 -19.59 -8.82
CA THR A 69 -16.59 -18.76 -8.38
C THR A 69 -17.24 -18.06 -9.57
N SER A 70 -18.52 -17.76 -9.44
CA SER A 70 -19.27 -16.95 -10.43
C SER A 70 -19.84 -15.73 -9.73
N LEU A 71 -19.69 -14.56 -10.34
CA LEU A 71 -20.24 -13.32 -9.83
C LEU A 71 -21.56 -13.01 -10.54
N ALA A 72 -22.42 -12.23 -9.88
CA ALA A 72 -23.70 -11.81 -10.45
C ALA A 72 -23.48 -10.98 -11.72
N ALA A 73 -24.29 -11.22 -12.75
CA ALA A 73 -24.22 -10.56 -14.05
C ALA A 73 -22.86 -10.68 -14.78
N ALA A 74 -21.98 -11.57 -14.34
CA ALA A 74 -20.70 -11.81 -15.01
C ALA A 74 -20.86 -12.74 -16.20
N THR A 75 -20.09 -12.49 -17.25
CA THR A 75 -20.04 -13.32 -18.46
C THR A 75 -19.06 -14.48 -18.33
N ALA A 76 -18.14 -14.42 -17.36
CA ALA A 76 -17.14 -15.42 -17.08
C ALA A 76 -17.05 -15.76 -15.60
N SER A 77 -16.90 -17.05 -15.28
CA SER A 77 -16.50 -17.49 -13.95
C SER A 77 -15.02 -17.17 -13.71
N VAL A 78 -14.61 -17.23 -12.46
CA VAL A 78 -13.24 -16.97 -12.03
C VAL A 78 -12.64 -18.24 -11.43
N ASN A 79 -11.53 -18.67 -11.95
CA ASN A 79 -10.68 -19.69 -11.35
C ASN A 79 -9.81 -19.03 -10.28
N LYS A 80 -9.93 -19.52 -9.06
CA LYS A 80 -9.20 -19.03 -7.89
C LYS A 80 -8.19 -20.09 -7.45
N PHE A 81 -6.94 -19.68 -7.33
CA PHE A 81 -5.89 -20.50 -6.75
C PHE A 81 -5.32 -19.72 -5.56
N LEU A 82 -5.63 -20.17 -4.35
CA LEU A 82 -5.40 -19.46 -3.10
C LEU A 82 -4.38 -20.20 -2.24
N GLY A 83 -3.45 -19.46 -1.61
CA GLY A 83 -2.44 -20.07 -0.75
C GLY A 83 -1.37 -20.85 -1.52
N ILE A 84 -0.88 -20.30 -2.63
CA ILE A 84 0.19 -20.91 -3.44
C ILE A 84 1.55 -20.56 -2.80
N PRO A 85 2.38 -21.53 -2.39
CA PRO A 85 3.70 -21.24 -1.87
C PRO A 85 4.60 -20.73 -3.01
N PHE A 86 5.07 -19.50 -2.92
CA PHE A 86 6.03 -18.92 -3.87
C PHE A 86 7.48 -18.97 -3.35
N ALA A 87 7.64 -19.28 -2.08
CA ALA A 87 8.92 -19.46 -1.40
C ALA A 87 8.94 -20.77 -0.61
N LYS A 88 10.12 -21.12 -0.11
CA LYS A 88 10.32 -22.24 0.83
C LYS A 88 9.39 -22.06 2.05
N SER A 89 8.70 -23.12 2.40
CA SER A 89 7.71 -23.17 3.48
C SER A 89 8.19 -24.14 4.58
N PRO A 90 8.35 -23.69 5.85
CA PRO A 90 8.42 -22.30 6.26
C PRO A 90 9.72 -21.60 5.78
N PRO A 91 9.71 -20.26 5.60
CA PRO A 91 10.92 -19.52 5.29
C PRO A 91 11.86 -19.50 6.51
N THR A 92 13.15 -19.41 6.24
CA THR A 92 14.13 -19.27 7.34
C THR A 92 14.00 -17.88 7.96
N ARG A 93 13.79 -17.81 9.28
CA ARG A 93 13.67 -16.54 10.01
C ARG A 93 14.95 -15.71 9.83
N PHE A 94 14.79 -14.41 9.56
CA PHE A 94 15.87 -13.45 9.32
C PHE A 94 16.86 -13.89 8.24
N ALA A 95 16.35 -14.50 7.17
CA ALA A 95 17.12 -14.87 5.99
C ALA A 95 16.36 -14.49 4.71
N PRO A 96 17.04 -14.21 3.59
CA PRO A 96 16.41 -14.03 2.30
C PRO A 96 15.48 -15.19 1.95
N PRO A 97 14.38 -14.93 1.21
CA PRO A 97 13.49 -15.99 0.78
C PRO A 97 14.16 -16.87 -0.28
N GLU A 98 13.87 -18.15 -0.23
CA GLU A 98 14.34 -19.15 -1.19
C GLU A 98 13.16 -19.64 -2.05
N LYS A 99 13.41 -20.06 -3.30
CA LYS A 99 12.38 -20.68 -4.13
C LYS A 99 11.82 -21.95 -3.48
N PRO A 100 10.53 -22.27 -3.68
CA PRO A 100 9.96 -23.48 -3.10
C PRO A 100 10.59 -24.73 -3.71
N ALA A 101 10.71 -25.78 -2.90
CA ALA A 101 10.97 -27.12 -3.42
C ALA A 101 9.72 -27.64 -4.17
N ASN A 102 9.91 -28.72 -4.96
CA ASN A 102 8.76 -29.37 -5.58
C ASN A 102 7.81 -29.90 -4.49
N PHE A 103 6.56 -29.43 -4.52
CA PHE A 103 5.52 -29.80 -3.56
C PHE A 103 4.55 -30.87 -4.10
N GLY A 104 4.74 -31.37 -5.34
CA GLY A 104 3.85 -32.35 -5.95
C GLY A 104 2.50 -31.74 -6.34
N ILE A 105 1.41 -32.23 -5.76
CA ILE A 105 0.05 -31.74 -5.98
C ILE A 105 -0.48 -31.16 -4.68
N ILE A 106 -0.98 -29.91 -4.72
CA ILE A 106 -1.59 -29.26 -3.57
C ILE A 106 -2.96 -28.67 -3.90
N ASN A 107 -3.83 -28.61 -2.90
CA ASN A 107 -5.10 -27.90 -2.97
C ASN A 107 -4.86 -26.41 -2.66
N ALA A 108 -5.04 -25.57 -3.67
CA ALA A 108 -4.92 -24.11 -3.59
C ALA A 108 -6.33 -23.48 -3.54
N THR A 109 -7.11 -23.79 -2.49
CA THR A 109 -8.54 -23.45 -2.38
C THR A 109 -8.87 -22.53 -1.22
N ALA A 110 -7.89 -22.20 -0.36
CA ALA A 110 -8.05 -21.34 0.80
C ALA A 110 -6.87 -20.39 0.94
N TRP A 111 -7.12 -19.20 1.47
CA TRP A 111 -6.05 -18.27 1.81
C TRP A 111 -5.11 -18.86 2.87
N SER A 112 -3.83 -18.56 2.75
CA SER A 112 -2.81 -18.87 3.75
C SER A 112 -2.90 -17.92 4.95
N PRO A 113 -2.24 -18.24 6.07
CA PRO A 113 -2.03 -17.30 7.17
C PRO A 113 -1.33 -16.01 6.69
N ALA A 114 -1.57 -14.91 7.37
CA ALA A 114 -0.76 -13.71 7.28
C ALA A 114 0.65 -13.97 7.84
N CYS A 115 1.64 -13.19 7.41
CA CYS A 115 2.90 -13.10 8.15
C CYS A 115 2.65 -12.51 9.53
N VAL A 116 3.56 -12.75 10.48
CA VAL A 116 3.43 -12.21 11.84
C VAL A 116 3.32 -10.68 11.76
N GLN A 117 2.25 -10.15 12.31
CA GLN A 117 1.90 -8.73 12.28
C GLN A 117 2.34 -8.02 13.56
N GLN A 118 2.47 -6.71 13.49
CA GLN A 118 2.70 -5.84 14.63
C GLN A 118 1.67 -4.72 14.63
N PHE A 119 0.95 -4.57 15.72
CA PHE A 119 0.01 -3.47 15.92
C PHE A 119 0.50 -2.54 17.02
N GLN A 120 0.00 -1.31 16.98
CA GLN A 120 0.40 -0.30 17.95
C GLN A 120 -0.21 -0.57 19.34
N TYR A 121 0.58 -0.29 20.37
CA TYR A 121 0.11 -0.30 21.74
C TYR A 121 -0.25 1.15 22.16
N PRO A 122 -1.18 1.44 23.05
CA PRO A 122 -1.94 0.52 23.90
C PRO A 122 -3.06 -0.23 23.17
N LEU A 123 -3.66 -1.22 23.84
CA LEU A 123 -4.69 -2.12 23.29
C LEU A 123 -5.83 -1.37 22.56
N ALA A 124 -6.21 -0.19 23.02
CA ALA A 124 -7.26 0.61 22.36
C ALA A 124 -6.83 1.06 20.93
N SER A 125 -5.58 1.46 20.77
CA SER A 125 -5.02 1.81 19.44
C SER A 125 -4.92 0.57 18.55
N GLN A 126 -4.47 -0.56 19.09
CA GLN A 126 -4.45 -1.84 18.39
C GLN A 126 -5.83 -2.21 17.87
N LEU A 127 -6.84 -2.25 18.73
CA LEU A 127 -8.22 -2.62 18.37
C LEU A 127 -8.80 -1.68 17.29
N PHE A 128 -8.48 -0.40 17.35
CA PHE A 128 -8.90 0.55 16.33
C PHE A 128 -8.25 0.22 14.98
N VAL A 129 -6.93 0.08 14.92
CA VAL A 129 -6.20 -0.25 13.69
C VAL A 129 -6.67 -1.59 13.11
N GLU A 130 -6.83 -2.62 13.95
CA GLU A 130 -7.36 -3.91 13.52
C GLU A 130 -8.78 -3.78 12.95
N SER A 131 -9.66 -2.99 13.58
CA SER A 131 -11.03 -2.82 13.12
C SER A 131 -11.13 -2.12 11.76
N VAL A 132 -10.21 -1.20 11.47
CA VAL A 132 -10.20 -0.44 10.21
C VAL A 132 -9.48 -1.19 9.10
N PHE A 133 -8.31 -1.78 9.37
CA PHE A 133 -7.41 -2.25 8.33
C PHE A 133 -7.17 -3.77 8.32
N ASN A 134 -7.59 -4.51 9.36
CA ASN A 134 -7.29 -5.94 9.50
C ASN A 134 -8.52 -6.77 9.88
N ASN A 135 -9.70 -6.37 9.46
CA ASN A 135 -10.96 -7.02 9.77
C ASN A 135 -11.54 -7.74 8.53
N PRO A 136 -11.80 -9.06 8.61
CA PRO A 136 -11.56 -9.94 9.76
C PRO A 136 -10.07 -10.22 9.97
N ALA A 137 -9.66 -10.32 11.24
CA ALA A 137 -8.28 -10.62 11.59
C ALA A 137 -7.89 -12.02 11.07
N PRO A 138 -6.78 -12.16 10.33
CA PRO A 138 -6.31 -13.44 9.81
C PRO A 138 -5.59 -14.24 10.90
N GLN A 139 -5.42 -15.54 10.67
CA GLN A 139 -4.40 -16.30 11.38
C GLN A 139 -3.02 -15.82 10.99
N GLU A 140 -2.06 -15.80 11.92
CA GLU A 140 -0.68 -15.41 11.70
C GLU A 140 0.27 -16.60 11.78
N SER A 141 1.30 -16.61 10.95
CA SER A 141 2.34 -17.64 10.94
C SER A 141 3.64 -17.06 10.38
N GLU A 142 4.79 -17.62 10.76
CA GLU A 142 6.03 -17.40 10.02
C GLU A 142 6.04 -18.16 8.69
N ASP A 143 5.26 -19.25 8.58
CA ASP A 143 4.99 -19.92 7.32
C ASP A 143 3.87 -19.18 6.58
N CYS A 144 4.26 -18.10 5.90
CA CYS A 144 3.34 -17.12 5.36
C CYS A 144 3.62 -16.68 3.92
N LEU A 145 4.73 -17.12 3.31
CA LEU A 145 5.12 -16.65 1.97
C LEU A 145 4.34 -17.37 0.86
N TYR A 146 3.08 -16.97 0.77
CA TYR A 146 2.10 -17.47 -0.18
C TYR A 146 1.51 -16.33 -1.01
N LEU A 147 1.02 -16.68 -2.20
CA LEU A 147 0.29 -15.76 -3.07
C LEU A 147 -1.03 -16.38 -3.54
N ASN A 148 -1.89 -15.54 -4.09
CA ASN A 148 -3.17 -15.96 -4.66
C ASN A 148 -3.25 -15.51 -6.12
N VAL A 149 -3.93 -16.30 -6.96
CA VAL A 149 -4.19 -15.97 -8.37
C VAL A 149 -5.68 -16.04 -8.65
N TYR A 150 -6.22 -14.97 -9.20
CA TYR A 150 -7.60 -14.85 -9.66
C TYR A 150 -7.58 -14.70 -11.18
N ALA A 151 -8.08 -15.67 -11.93
CA ALA A 151 -8.01 -15.69 -13.37
C ALA A 151 -9.39 -15.96 -14.01
N PRO A 152 -9.75 -15.29 -15.13
CA PRO A 152 -10.94 -15.65 -15.89
C PRO A 152 -10.90 -17.11 -16.30
N SER A 153 -12.04 -17.81 -16.23
CA SER A 153 -12.14 -19.22 -16.66
C SER A 153 -12.21 -19.40 -18.17
N THR A 154 -12.43 -18.31 -18.92
CA THR A 154 -12.47 -18.32 -20.38
C THR A 154 -11.07 -18.55 -20.98
N PRO A 155 -10.98 -19.10 -22.21
CA PRO A 155 -9.70 -19.23 -22.90
C PRO A 155 -8.95 -17.90 -22.98
N ALA A 156 -7.64 -17.93 -22.70
CA ALA A 156 -6.81 -16.73 -22.76
C ALA A 156 -6.57 -16.29 -24.23
N PRO A 157 -6.41 -14.96 -24.49
CA PRO A 157 -5.88 -14.49 -25.75
C PRO A 157 -4.50 -15.11 -26.05
N ALA A 158 -4.14 -15.21 -27.34
CA ALA A 158 -2.90 -15.85 -27.77
C ALA A 158 -1.63 -15.23 -27.16
N ASP A 159 -1.66 -13.92 -26.86
CA ASP A 159 -0.57 -13.16 -26.25
C ASP A 159 -0.69 -13.05 -24.71
N GLY A 160 -1.65 -13.75 -24.13
CA GLY A 160 -1.95 -13.78 -22.70
C GLY A 160 -2.64 -12.51 -22.17
N ARG A 161 -3.30 -12.64 -21.02
CA ARG A 161 -3.97 -11.55 -20.32
C ARG A 161 -2.98 -10.64 -19.60
N SER A 162 -3.39 -9.40 -19.38
CA SER A 162 -2.69 -8.49 -18.44
C SER A 162 -2.81 -9.03 -17.02
N VAL A 163 -1.74 -8.82 -16.25
CA VAL A 163 -1.58 -9.28 -14.88
C VAL A 163 -1.43 -8.07 -13.98
N MET A 164 -2.21 -8.01 -12.91
CA MET A 164 -2.15 -6.99 -11.89
C MET A 164 -1.61 -7.61 -10.61
N TYR A 165 -0.41 -7.19 -10.19
CA TYR A 165 0.32 -7.72 -9.04
C TYR A 165 0.16 -6.79 -7.84
N TRP A 166 -0.64 -7.20 -6.86
CA TRP A 166 -1.01 -6.40 -5.68
C TRP A 166 -0.05 -6.57 -4.53
N ILE A 167 0.41 -5.44 -3.99
CA ILE A 167 1.20 -5.33 -2.76
C ILE A 167 0.37 -4.52 -1.75
N TYR A 168 0.02 -5.15 -0.63
CA TYR A 168 -0.80 -4.51 0.39
C TYR A 168 -0.03 -3.50 1.25
N GLY A 169 -0.77 -2.58 1.89
CA GLY A 169 -0.27 -1.60 2.83
C GLY A 169 -0.09 -2.10 4.26
N GLY A 170 -0.19 -1.20 5.24
CA GLY A 170 -0.05 -1.52 6.66
C GLY A 170 1.31 -1.11 7.25
N SER A 171 1.89 0.00 6.77
CA SER A 171 3.10 0.62 7.33
C SER A 171 4.32 -0.31 7.40
N LEU A 172 4.37 -1.37 6.59
CA LEU A 172 5.35 -2.46 6.66
C LEU A 172 5.35 -3.21 8.02
N GLN A 173 4.29 -3.06 8.80
CA GLN A 173 4.12 -3.68 10.12
C GLN A 173 3.06 -4.78 10.13
N PHE A 174 2.00 -4.64 9.34
CA PHE A 174 0.89 -5.59 9.27
C PHE A 174 0.34 -5.68 7.84
N GLY A 175 -0.72 -6.45 7.65
CA GLY A 175 -1.41 -6.69 6.39
C GLY A 175 -1.23 -8.13 5.89
N ASN A 176 -2.06 -8.51 4.91
CA ASN A 176 -2.00 -9.83 4.28
C ASN A 176 -2.69 -9.86 2.92
N ALA A 177 -2.26 -10.77 2.05
CA ALA A 177 -2.81 -10.95 0.71
C ALA A 177 -4.18 -11.68 0.68
N GLY A 178 -4.59 -12.27 1.80
CA GLY A 178 -5.87 -12.95 1.98
C GLY A 178 -6.96 -12.07 2.58
N GLN A 179 -6.78 -10.75 2.60
CA GLN A 179 -7.83 -9.83 3.05
C GLN A 179 -9.00 -9.85 2.06
N ILE A 180 -10.23 -9.89 2.59
CA ILE A 180 -11.44 -9.98 1.77
C ILE A 180 -11.58 -8.82 0.77
N TYR A 181 -11.01 -7.66 1.10
CA TYR A 181 -11.04 -6.47 0.26
C TYR A 181 -10.12 -6.58 -0.97
N TYR A 182 -9.17 -7.53 -0.98
CA TYR A 182 -8.24 -7.76 -2.08
C TYR A 182 -8.62 -8.95 -2.97
N ASP A 183 -9.84 -9.50 -2.82
CA ASP A 183 -10.33 -10.56 -3.71
C ASP A 183 -10.42 -10.04 -5.15
N GLY A 184 -9.56 -10.54 -6.02
CA GLY A 184 -9.44 -10.12 -7.41
C GLY A 184 -10.54 -10.66 -8.34
N SER A 185 -11.55 -11.34 -7.81
CA SER A 185 -12.59 -11.98 -8.63
C SER A 185 -13.36 -10.99 -9.50
N SER A 186 -13.66 -9.78 -9.00
CA SER A 186 -14.36 -8.75 -9.78
C SER A 186 -13.52 -8.30 -10.97
N PHE A 187 -12.24 -8.01 -10.77
CA PHE A 187 -11.32 -7.69 -11.86
C PHE A 187 -11.21 -8.81 -12.90
N ALA A 188 -11.09 -10.06 -12.45
CA ALA A 188 -10.98 -11.19 -13.35
C ALA A 188 -12.28 -11.40 -14.15
N SER A 189 -13.43 -11.29 -13.50
CA SER A 189 -14.73 -11.58 -14.09
C SER A 189 -15.23 -10.49 -15.02
N TYR A 190 -15.12 -9.22 -14.63
CA TYR A 190 -15.68 -8.09 -15.37
C TYR A 190 -14.67 -7.43 -16.31
N GLU A 191 -13.40 -7.49 -15.97
CA GLU A 191 -12.36 -6.76 -16.69
C GLU A 191 -11.38 -7.64 -17.47
N ASP A 192 -11.56 -8.95 -17.47
CA ASP A 192 -10.70 -9.90 -18.22
C ASP A 192 -9.20 -9.67 -17.98
N VAL A 193 -8.80 -9.54 -16.72
CA VAL A 193 -7.41 -9.45 -16.25
C VAL A 193 -7.15 -10.52 -15.20
N ILE A 194 -5.89 -10.82 -14.95
CA ILE A 194 -5.48 -11.69 -13.85
C ILE A 194 -5.01 -10.81 -12.69
N VAL A 195 -5.48 -11.11 -11.48
CA VAL A 195 -4.98 -10.47 -10.26
C VAL A 195 -4.14 -11.48 -9.48
N VAL A 196 -2.98 -11.04 -9.02
CA VAL A 196 -2.11 -11.78 -8.11
C VAL A 196 -1.93 -10.96 -6.86
N THR A 197 -2.23 -11.52 -5.68
CA THR A 197 -1.98 -10.88 -4.38
C THR A 197 -0.90 -11.64 -3.63
N VAL A 198 0.06 -10.96 -3.00
CA VAL A 198 1.25 -11.58 -2.42
C VAL A 198 1.44 -11.22 -0.96
N ASN A 199 1.73 -12.22 -0.12
CA ASN A 199 2.23 -11.99 1.24
C ASN A 199 3.71 -11.61 1.21
N TYR A 200 4.11 -10.75 2.15
CA TYR A 200 5.51 -10.45 2.43
C TYR A 200 5.70 -10.25 3.93
N ARG A 201 6.89 -10.55 4.44
CA ARG A 201 7.21 -10.37 5.87
C ARG A 201 7.27 -8.89 6.22
N THR A 202 6.77 -8.56 7.39
CA THR A 202 6.65 -7.20 7.92
C THR A 202 7.41 -7.07 9.24
N ASN A 203 7.44 -5.87 9.85
CA ASN A 203 8.08 -5.57 11.13
C ASN A 203 9.50 -6.16 11.25
N VAL A 204 9.93 -6.63 12.42
CA VAL A 204 11.26 -7.24 12.62
C VAL A 204 11.49 -8.48 11.76
N PHE A 205 10.42 -9.24 11.42
CA PHE A 205 10.56 -10.43 10.60
C PHE A 205 10.88 -10.11 9.13
N GLY A 206 10.43 -8.96 8.65
CA GLY A 206 10.68 -8.45 7.30
C GLY A 206 11.87 -7.48 7.21
N PHE A 207 12.18 -6.77 8.28
CA PHE A 207 13.16 -5.69 8.30
C PHE A 207 14.10 -5.76 9.53
N PRO A 208 14.81 -6.89 9.73
CA PRO A 208 15.68 -7.10 10.89
C PRO A 208 16.94 -6.25 10.77
N THR A 209 16.94 -5.04 11.31
CA THR A 209 18.05 -4.11 11.25
C THR A 209 19.12 -4.46 12.29
N THR A 210 20.12 -5.24 11.88
CA THR A 210 21.21 -5.69 12.76
C THR A 210 22.54 -5.86 12.02
N ASN A 211 23.66 -5.58 12.67
CA ASN A 211 25.01 -5.84 12.15
C ASN A 211 25.34 -7.34 12.01
N GLU A 212 24.51 -8.21 12.55
CA GLU A 212 24.72 -9.66 12.50
C GLU A 212 24.29 -10.26 11.15
N LEU A 213 23.58 -9.48 10.35
CA LEU A 213 23.19 -9.85 8.99
C LEU A 213 24.02 -9.07 7.96
N PRO A 214 24.27 -9.67 6.79
CA PRO A 214 24.83 -8.92 5.68
C PRO A 214 23.88 -7.78 5.30
N PHE A 215 24.41 -6.68 4.78
CA PHE A 215 23.62 -5.48 4.46
C PHE A 215 22.43 -5.78 3.54
N THR A 216 22.60 -6.70 2.58
CA THR A 216 21.53 -7.18 1.69
C THR A 216 20.49 -8.09 2.36
N GLY A 217 20.66 -8.41 3.64
CA GLY A 217 19.73 -9.22 4.44
C GLY A 217 18.79 -8.41 5.34
N HIS A 218 18.74 -7.08 5.22
CA HIS A 218 17.92 -6.24 6.09
C HIS A 218 16.51 -5.98 5.54
N ASN A 219 16.31 -6.02 4.23
CA ASN A 219 15.05 -5.70 3.59
C ASN A 219 14.34 -6.98 3.08
N LEU A 220 14.16 -7.94 3.97
CA LEU A 220 13.61 -9.25 3.62
C LEU A 220 12.19 -9.16 3.05
N GLY A 221 11.36 -8.26 3.57
CA GLY A 221 10.01 -8.04 3.05
C GLY A 221 10.01 -7.59 1.58
N PHE A 222 10.96 -6.74 1.16
CA PHE A 222 11.11 -6.36 -0.25
C PHE A 222 11.70 -7.49 -1.10
N LEU A 223 12.54 -8.34 -0.53
CA LEU A 223 13.00 -9.55 -1.22
C LEU A 223 11.87 -10.55 -1.41
N ASP A 224 10.94 -10.67 -0.46
CA ASP A 224 9.75 -11.49 -0.56
C ASP A 224 8.85 -11.01 -1.73
N GLN A 225 8.59 -9.69 -1.82
CA GLN A 225 7.83 -9.09 -2.92
C GLN A 225 8.49 -9.35 -4.28
N ARG A 226 9.82 -9.27 -4.35
CA ARG A 226 10.59 -9.55 -5.59
C ARG A 226 10.55 -11.02 -5.96
N LEU A 227 10.63 -11.94 -5.00
CA LEU A 227 10.51 -13.37 -5.26
C LEU A 227 9.10 -13.75 -5.74
N GLY A 228 8.05 -13.12 -5.17
CA GLY A 228 6.68 -13.26 -5.66
C GLY A 228 6.52 -12.77 -7.10
N LEU A 229 7.15 -11.64 -7.45
CA LEU A 229 7.16 -11.12 -8.82
C LEU A 229 7.97 -12.03 -9.79
N ASP A 230 9.10 -12.60 -9.35
CA ASP A 230 9.83 -13.63 -10.10
C ASP A 230 8.98 -14.89 -10.31
N TRP A 231 8.19 -15.28 -9.29
CA TRP A 231 7.23 -16.38 -9.46
C TRP A 231 6.21 -16.08 -10.54
N VAL A 232 5.67 -14.86 -10.61
CA VAL A 232 4.74 -14.43 -11.68
C VAL A 232 5.41 -14.55 -13.04
N GLN A 233 6.65 -14.09 -13.20
CA GLN A 233 7.39 -14.19 -14.47
C GLN A 233 7.54 -15.64 -14.96
N ARG A 234 7.75 -16.57 -14.04
CA ARG A 234 7.95 -18.00 -14.36
C ARG A 234 6.65 -18.76 -14.61
N ASN A 235 5.56 -18.41 -13.91
CA ASN A 235 4.41 -19.30 -13.77
C ASN A 235 3.09 -18.73 -14.33
N ILE A 236 2.96 -17.43 -14.54
CA ILE A 236 1.65 -16.83 -14.82
C ILE A 236 1.00 -17.29 -16.14
N LYS A 237 1.80 -17.81 -17.06
CA LYS A 237 1.30 -18.43 -18.31
C LYS A 237 0.37 -19.62 -18.04
N ALA A 238 0.60 -20.38 -16.97
CA ALA A 238 -0.24 -21.50 -16.56
C ALA A 238 -1.68 -21.09 -16.20
N PHE A 239 -1.89 -19.80 -15.93
CA PHE A 239 -3.19 -19.21 -15.62
C PHE A 239 -3.76 -18.36 -16.77
N GLY A 240 -3.10 -18.38 -17.93
CA GLY A 240 -3.48 -17.60 -19.10
C GLY A 240 -2.99 -16.15 -19.09
N GLY A 241 -2.04 -15.80 -18.21
CA GLY A 241 -1.43 -14.49 -18.13
C GLY A 241 -0.18 -14.34 -18.99
N SER A 242 0.20 -13.09 -19.26
CA SER A 242 1.45 -12.75 -19.96
C SER A 242 2.48 -12.19 -18.98
N PRO A 243 3.68 -12.79 -18.85
CA PRO A 243 4.75 -12.22 -18.02
C PRO A 243 5.23 -10.86 -18.52
N ASN A 244 4.98 -10.54 -19.80
CA ASN A 244 5.33 -9.25 -20.41
C ASN A 244 4.26 -8.16 -20.18
N LYS A 245 3.12 -8.49 -19.56
CA LYS A 245 1.99 -7.59 -19.35
C LYS A 245 1.67 -7.42 -17.85
N VAL A 246 2.71 -7.35 -17.03
CA VAL A 246 2.57 -7.19 -15.57
C VAL A 246 2.49 -5.71 -15.20
N THR A 247 1.46 -5.34 -14.45
CA THR A 247 1.31 -4.06 -13.77
C THR A 247 1.42 -4.31 -12.27
N ILE A 248 2.39 -3.68 -11.62
CA ILE A 248 2.49 -3.69 -10.16
C ILE A 248 1.58 -2.60 -9.59
N PHE A 249 0.85 -2.92 -8.52
CA PHE A 249 0.02 -1.92 -7.86
C PHE A 249 -0.05 -2.19 -6.36
N GLY A 250 -0.27 -1.14 -5.60
CA GLY A 250 -0.35 -1.23 -4.15
C GLY A 250 -0.86 0.06 -3.54
N GLU A 251 -1.25 -0.04 -2.27
CA GLU A 251 -1.75 1.09 -1.50
C GLU A 251 -0.88 1.31 -0.27
N SER A 252 -0.73 2.60 0.19
CA SER A 252 0.02 2.94 1.39
C SER A 252 1.47 2.43 1.35
N ALA A 253 1.90 1.61 2.31
CA ALA A 253 3.20 0.94 2.30
C ALA A 253 3.38 0.01 1.07
N GLY A 254 2.29 -0.48 0.48
CA GLY A 254 2.31 -1.19 -0.80
C GLY A 254 2.65 -0.26 -1.97
N ALA A 255 2.10 0.95 -2.01
CA ALA A 255 2.46 1.97 -2.98
C ALA A 255 3.89 2.47 -2.78
N PHE A 256 4.34 2.62 -1.53
CA PHE A 256 5.75 2.84 -1.19
C PHE A 256 6.63 1.73 -1.80
N SER A 257 6.23 0.47 -1.65
CA SER A 257 6.95 -0.68 -2.22
C SER A 257 6.98 -0.64 -3.76
N VAL A 258 5.89 -0.21 -4.39
CA VAL A 258 5.81 -0.01 -5.85
C VAL A 258 6.81 1.06 -6.30
N ASP A 259 6.89 2.20 -5.61
CA ASP A 259 7.85 3.27 -5.93
C ASP A 259 9.30 2.84 -5.64
N ALA A 260 9.53 2.06 -4.58
CA ALA A 260 10.81 1.44 -4.29
C ALA A 260 11.26 0.49 -5.42
N LEU A 261 10.35 -0.31 -5.96
CA LEU A 261 10.61 -1.13 -7.14
C LEU A 261 10.96 -0.27 -8.36
N LEU A 262 10.18 0.77 -8.67
CA LEU A 262 10.44 1.68 -9.78
C LEU A 262 11.83 2.30 -9.70
N THR A 263 12.19 2.84 -8.54
CA THR A 263 13.45 3.57 -8.33
C THR A 263 14.68 2.67 -8.19
N SER A 264 14.49 1.40 -7.86
CA SER A 264 15.58 0.42 -7.75
C SER A 264 16.00 -0.23 -9.07
N PHE A 265 15.23 -0.01 -10.14
CA PHE A 265 15.58 -0.42 -11.50
C PHE A 265 16.09 0.79 -12.29
N PRO A 266 17.39 0.82 -12.68
CA PRO A 266 17.93 1.94 -13.47
C PRO A 266 17.30 1.99 -14.86
N ALA A 267 17.38 3.14 -15.51
CA ALA A 267 16.79 3.40 -16.84
C ALA A 267 17.24 2.41 -17.93
N SER A 268 18.43 1.83 -17.78
CA SER A 268 18.99 0.85 -18.72
C SER A 268 18.47 -0.59 -18.51
N SER A 269 17.72 -0.85 -17.44
CA SER A 269 17.22 -2.19 -17.12
C SER A 269 15.84 -2.45 -17.72
N THR A 270 15.48 -3.74 -17.81
CA THR A 270 14.14 -4.19 -18.16
C THR A 270 13.50 -4.82 -16.91
N PRO A 271 12.72 -4.06 -16.13
CA PRO A 271 12.08 -4.62 -14.95
C PRO A 271 11.02 -5.67 -15.32
N PRO A 272 10.67 -6.58 -14.40
CA PRO A 272 9.67 -7.63 -14.64
C PRO A 272 8.22 -7.10 -14.57
N PHE A 273 8.01 -5.83 -14.91
CA PHE A 273 6.72 -5.16 -15.01
C PHE A 273 6.78 -4.03 -16.03
N ARG A 274 5.63 -3.66 -16.59
CA ARG A 274 5.53 -2.64 -17.64
C ARG A 274 4.72 -1.40 -17.26
N ALA A 275 4.08 -1.42 -16.10
CA ALA A 275 3.29 -0.31 -15.57
C ALA A 275 3.23 -0.38 -14.05
N ALA A 276 2.92 0.75 -13.41
CA ALA A 276 2.80 0.83 -11.97
C ALA A 276 1.63 1.72 -11.55
N ILE A 277 0.87 1.28 -10.52
CA ILE A 277 -0.19 2.07 -9.89
C ILE A 277 0.16 2.25 -8.42
N MET A 278 0.20 3.49 -7.96
CA MET A 278 0.51 3.86 -6.57
C MET A 278 -0.71 4.55 -5.96
N GLN A 279 -1.33 3.88 -5.00
CA GLN A 279 -2.50 4.38 -4.28
C GLN A 279 -2.05 4.87 -2.90
N SER A 280 -2.16 6.18 -2.66
CA SER A 280 -1.90 6.79 -1.34
C SER A 280 -0.55 6.40 -0.73
N GLY A 281 0.56 6.54 -1.49
CA GLY A 281 1.89 6.24 -0.99
C GLY A 281 2.99 6.33 -2.06
N GLN A 282 4.20 6.65 -1.62
CA GLN A 282 5.40 6.75 -2.45
C GLN A 282 6.67 6.70 -1.58
N TYR A 283 7.78 6.32 -2.16
CA TYR A 283 9.11 6.32 -1.53
C TYR A 283 9.92 7.57 -1.86
N SER A 284 9.75 8.13 -3.07
CA SER A 284 10.62 9.19 -3.60
C SER A 284 10.65 10.45 -2.75
N TYR A 285 9.54 10.84 -2.15
CA TYR A 285 9.41 11.99 -1.27
C TYR A 285 8.95 11.59 0.14
N ASP A 286 9.39 10.43 0.60
CA ASP A 286 9.10 9.97 1.95
C ASP A 286 9.71 10.93 2.99
N VAL A 287 8.88 11.32 3.93
CA VAL A 287 9.25 12.23 5.03
C VAL A 287 9.82 11.49 6.25
N ALA A 288 9.89 10.17 6.18
CA ALA A 288 10.51 9.37 7.24
C ALA A 288 11.98 9.79 7.47
N PRO A 289 12.43 9.87 8.73
CA PRO A 289 13.81 10.22 9.00
C PRO A 289 14.76 9.14 8.47
N LYS A 290 15.80 9.59 7.79
CA LYS A 290 16.93 8.73 7.47
C LYS A 290 17.68 8.43 8.78
N LEU A 291 17.49 7.23 9.31
CA LEU A 291 18.16 6.81 10.54
C LEU A 291 19.66 6.58 10.30
N SER A 292 20.48 7.01 11.25
CA SER A 292 21.88 6.56 11.30
C SER A 292 21.92 5.04 11.58
N PRO A 293 22.98 4.32 11.19
CA PRO A 293 23.10 2.89 11.46
C PRO A 293 22.87 2.51 12.93
N ALA A 294 23.36 3.33 13.87
CA ALA A 294 23.16 3.10 15.30
C ALA A 294 21.68 3.25 15.72
N GLN A 295 20.99 4.26 15.21
CA GLN A 295 19.56 4.44 15.48
C GLN A 295 18.71 3.31 14.88
N ALA A 296 19.03 2.85 13.68
CA ALA A 296 18.33 1.76 13.03
C ALA A 296 18.49 0.41 13.76
N GLN A 297 19.62 0.21 14.47
CA GLN A 297 19.91 -1.02 15.20
C GLN A 297 19.41 -1.02 16.65
N ALA A 298 19.07 0.14 17.20
CA ALA A 298 18.62 0.25 18.58
C ALA A 298 17.42 -0.67 18.91
N PRO A 299 16.37 -0.78 18.06
CA PRO A 299 15.25 -1.69 18.32
C PRO A 299 15.67 -3.17 18.40
N TRP A 300 16.65 -3.61 17.59
CA TRP A 300 17.17 -4.98 17.65
C TRP A 300 17.85 -5.28 18.98
N ALA A 301 18.67 -4.35 19.48
CA ALA A 301 19.32 -4.49 20.77
C ALA A 301 18.31 -4.55 21.93
N GLN A 302 17.27 -3.70 21.88
CA GLN A 302 16.19 -3.71 22.87
C GLN A 302 15.41 -5.02 22.85
N LEU A 303 15.01 -5.50 21.67
CA LEU A 303 14.34 -6.79 21.51
C LEU A 303 15.19 -7.95 22.05
N SER A 304 16.48 -7.96 21.71
CA SER A 304 17.43 -8.99 22.20
C SER A 304 17.52 -9.00 23.71
N ALA A 305 17.65 -7.83 24.32
CA ALA A 305 17.72 -7.70 25.78
C ALA A 305 16.41 -8.14 26.46
N ALA A 306 15.26 -7.73 25.91
CA ALA A 306 13.95 -8.09 26.47
C ALA A 306 13.68 -9.60 26.43
N LEU A 307 14.24 -10.31 25.47
CA LEU A 307 14.12 -11.77 25.35
C LEU A 307 15.27 -12.55 26.02
N GLY A 308 16.15 -11.86 26.76
CA GLY A 308 17.25 -12.48 27.50
C GLY A 308 18.37 -13.03 26.60
N CYS A 309 18.51 -12.50 25.39
CA CYS A 309 19.59 -12.89 24.49
C CYS A 309 20.96 -12.30 24.95
N PRO A 310 22.07 -13.00 24.74
CA PRO A 310 23.31 -12.80 25.50
C PRO A 310 24.14 -11.53 25.17
N GLY A 311 23.68 -10.60 24.37
CA GLY A 311 24.32 -9.27 24.22
C GLY A 311 25.59 -9.19 23.38
N THR A 312 26.05 -10.30 22.81
CA THR A 312 27.17 -10.32 21.85
C THR A 312 26.66 -10.55 20.43
N TYR A 313 27.19 -9.84 19.45
CA TYR A 313 26.66 -9.76 18.10
C TYR A 313 26.24 -11.13 17.49
N ALA A 314 27.16 -12.08 17.34
CA ALA A 314 26.85 -13.36 16.69
C ALA A 314 25.86 -14.27 17.45
N SER A 315 25.64 -14.01 18.73
CA SER A 315 24.79 -14.82 19.60
C SER A 315 23.33 -14.34 19.66
N ASN A 316 23.07 -13.04 19.42
CA ASN A 316 21.73 -12.50 19.45
C ASN A 316 20.89 -13.01 18.27
N LEU A 317 21.43 -13.04 17.06
CA LEU A 317 20.73 -13.58 15.87
C LEU A 317 20.35 -15.05 16.08
N THR A 318 21.27 -15.88 16.60
CA THR A 318 20.99 -17.28 16.90
C THR A 318 19.90 -17.43 17.96
N CYS A 319 19.99 -16.63 19.03
CA CYS A 319 19.00 -16.60 20.11
C CYS A 319 17.61 -16.17 19.59
N LEU A 320 17.53 -15.07 18.83
CA LEU A 320 16.27 -14.56 18.29
C LEU A 320 15.69 -15.49 17.22
N ARG A 321 16.52 -16.22 16.47
CA ARG A 321 16.04 -17.28 15.56
C ARG A 321 15.39 -18.43 16.33
N ALA A 322 15.83 -18.74 17.53
CA ALA A 322 15.25 -19.79 18.37
C ALA A 322 14.07 -19.31 19.23
N ALA A 323 13.88 -18.00 19.38
CA ALA A 323 12.83 -17.44 20.21
C ALA A 323 11.42 -17.73 19.64
N ASN A 324 10.43 -17.83 20.51
CA ASN A 324 9.03 -17.99 20.10
C ASN A 324 8.55 -16.72 19.34
N ALA A 325 7.89 -16.88 18.18
CA ALA A 325 7.42 -15.76 17.38
C ALA A 325 6.42 -14.86 18.11
N THR A 326 5.53 -15.45 18.91
CA THR A 326 4.58 -14.69 19.74
C THR A 326 5.30 -13.88 20.82
N ALA A 327 6.39 -14.41 21.41
CA ALA A 327 7.19 -13.67 22.38
C ALA A 327 7.89 -12.46 21.71
N ILE A 328 8.41 -12.64 20.50
CA ILE A 328 8.97 -11.52 19.70
C ILE A 328 7.88 -10.48 19.43
N LYS A 329 6.70 -10.90 18.91
CA LYS A 329 5.56 -10.03 18.66
C LYS A 329 5.17 -9.22 19.89
N ASN A 330 4.99 -9.89 21.04
CA ASN A 330 4.61 -9.21 22.27
C ASN A 330 5.61 -8.13 22.70
N VAL A 331 6.91 -8.38 22.55
CA VAL A 331 7.93 -7.38 22.90
C VAL A 331 7.89 -6.20 21.96
N ILE A 332 7.84 -6.44 20.64
CA ILE A 332 7.85 -5.33 19.66
C ILE A 332 6.59 -4.45 19.77
N GLU A 333 5.44 -5.04 20.10
CA GLU A 333 4.19 -4.30 20.33
C GLU A 333 4.21 -3.53 21.66
N GLN A 334 4.50 -4.20 22.78
CA GLN A 334 4.46 -3.58 24.11
C GLN A 334 5.54 -2.52 24.33
N GLN A 335 6.69 -2.64 23.66
CA GLN A 335 7.77 -1.66 23.72
C GLN A 335 7.77 -0.71 22.53
N GLU A 336 6.76 -0.79 21.65
CA GLU A 336 6.59 0.04 20.46
C GLU A 336 7.86 0.09 19.57
N LEU A 337 8.54 -1.06 19.45
CA LEU A 337 9.78 -1.15 18.68
C LEU A 337 9.47 -1.07 17.19
N THR A 338 10.04 -0.09 16.51
CA THR A 338 9.86 0.10 15.07
C THR A 338 11.07 -0.37 14.30
N PHE A 339 10.84 -1.26 13.33
CA PHE A 339 11.84 -1.78 12.40
C PHE A 339 11.54 -1.24 11.01
N SER A 340 12.44 -0.43 10.48
CA SER A 340 12.29 0.23 9.19
C SER A 340 13.28 -0.33 8.18
N PRO A 341 12.92 -0.35 6.88
CA PRO A 341 13.86 -0.74 5.83
C PRO A 341 15.06 0.21 5.76
N LEU A 342 16.17 -0.29 5.27
CA LEU A 342 17.39 0.48 5.04
C LEU A 342 17.66 0.65 3.55
N ALA A 343 18.21 1.79 3.16
CA ALA A 343 18.66 2.00 1.79
C ALA A 343 19.90 1.15 1.50
N ASP A 344 19.69 -0.01 0.87
CA ASP A 344 20.71 -0.99 0.51
C ASP A 344 21.22 -0.84 -0.93
N ASN A 345 20.68 0.11 -1.69
CA ASN A 345 20.92 0.34 -3.11
C ASN A 345 20.63 -0.89 -4.02
N VAL A 346 19.91 -1.88 -3.50
CA VAL A 346 19.42 -3.05 -4.21
C VAL A 346 17.90 -3.07 -4.22
N THR A 347 17.29 -3.04 -3.05
CA THR A 347 15.84 -3.00 -2.86
C THR A 347 15.33 -1.59 -2.65
N LEU A 348 16.11 -0.77 -1.97
CA LEU A 348 15.87 0.65 -1.74
C LEU A 348 17.09 1.48 -2.12
N VAL A 349 16.91 2.48 -2.96
CA VAL A 349 17.96 3.46 -3.29
C VAL A 349 18.00 4.57 -2.23
N GLN A 350 19.19 5.11 -1.97
CA GLN A 350 19.37 6.10 -0.92
C GLN A 350 18.66 7.43 -1.19
N ASN A 351 18.60 7.86 -2.45
CA ASN A 351 18.02 9.13 -2.87
C ASN A 351 17.04 8.91 -4.05
N PRO A 352 15.84 8.36 -3.79
CA PRO A 352 14.89 7.99 -4.85
C PRO A 352 14.37 9.20 -5.63
N ALA A 353 14.12 10.34 -4.98
CA ALA A 353 13.72 11.58 -5.67
C ALA A 353 14.81 12.06 -6.64
N GLN A 354 16.08 12.06 -6.23
CA GLN A 354 17.20 12.38 -7.08
C GLN A 354 17.33 11.42 -8.27
N GLN A 355 17.15 10.12 -8.04
CA GLN A 355 17.16 9.12 -9.12
C GLN A 355 16.04 9.38 -10.12
N ARG A 356 14.84 9.73 -9.63
CA ARG A 356 13.70 10.08 -10.46
C ARG A 356 13.98 11.33 -11.30
N ILE A 357 14.34 12.44 -10.69
CA ILE A 357 14.59 13.72 -11.40
C ILE A 357 15.72 13.59 -12.43
N SER A 358 16.76 12.83 -12.12
CA SER A 358 17.85 12.56 -13.07
C SER A 358 17.48 11.59 -14.20
N GLY A 359 16.28 10.99 -14.15
CA GLY A 359 15.83 10.01 -15.13
C GLY A 359 16.50 8.64 -15.04
N ASN A 360 17.25 8.37 -13.95
CA ASN A 360 17.91 7.08 -13.73
C ASN A 360 17.00 6.09 -13.02
N ILE A 361 15.76 6.00 -13.45
CA ILE A 361 14.76 5.03 -12.97
C ILE A 361 14.12 4.31 -14.15
N ALA A 362 13.42 3.22 -13.86
CA ALA A 362 12.62 2.52 -14.85
C ALA A 362 11.60 3.48 -15.50
N LYS A 363 11.71 3.68 -16.81
CA LYS A 363 10.82 4.58 -17.59
C LYS A 363 9.52 3.85 -17.94
N ILE A 364 8.62 3.76 -16.99
CA ILE A 364 7.38 3.01 -17.09
C ILE A 364 6.20 3.94 -16.79
N PRO A 365 5.09 3.84 -17.55
CA PRO A 365 3.87 4.57 -17.23
C PRO A 365 3.40 4.37 -15.80
N ILE A 366 2.97 5.44 -15.14
CA ILE A 366 2.43 5.40 -13.79
C ILE A 366 1.01 5.98 -13.73
N LEU A 367 0.20 5.40 -12.85
CA LEU A 367 -1.04 5.97 -12.34
C LEU A 367 -0.86 6.14 -10.82
N SER A 368 -0.98 7.36 -10.33
CA SER A 368 -0.85 7.63 -8.88
C SER A 368 -2.01 8.49 -8.39
N GLY A 369 -2.34 8.39 -7.11
CA GLY A 369 -3.38 9.23 -6.55
C GLY A 369 -3.54 9.03 -5.06
N THR A 370 -4.51 9.76 -4.47
CA THR A 370 -4.73 9.84 -3.04
C THR A 370 -6.21 9.96 -2.71
N ASP A 371 -6.55 9.65 -1.47
CA ASP A 371 -7.86 9.88 -0.89
C ASP A 371 -7.95 11.31 -0.35
N ALA A 372 -9.14 11.91 -0.45
CA ALA A 372 -9.34 13.33 -0.11
C ALA A 372 -9.10 13.66 1.36
N GLN A 373 -9.23 12.69 2.25
CA GLN A 373 -9.17 12.89 3.70
C GLN A 373 -8.33 11.81 4.39
N GLU A 374 -7.20 11.44 3.76
CA GLU A 374 -6.27 10.40 4.25
C GLU A 374 -6.03 10.45 5.76
N GLY A 375 -5.74 11.65 6.25
CA GLY A 375 -5.36 11.91 7.64
C GLY A 375 -6.45 11.66 8.68
N ARG A 376 -7.72 11.50 8.27
CA ARG A 376 -8.81 11.38 9.26
C ARG A 376 -8.67 10.15 10.15
N VAL A 377 -8.19 9.06 9.63
CA VAL A 377 -7.94 7.85 10.41
C VAL A 377 -6.71 7.99 11.32
N PHE A 378 -5.74 8.81 10.94
CA PHE A 378 -4.50 9.02 11.70
C PHE A 378 -4.61 10.14 12.76
N ALA A 379 -5.53 11.08 12.55
CA ALA A 379 -5.74 12.21 13.46
C ALA A 379 -6.87 11.99 14.49
N VAL A 380 -7.42 10.77 14.59
CA VAL A 380 -8.47 10.47 15.56
C VAL A 380 -7.99 10.85 16.97
N GLY A 381 -8.82 11.61 17.69
CA GLY A 381 -8.52 12.11 19.04
C GLY A 381 -7.68 13.38 19.11
N GLN A 382 -7.20 13.94 18.00
CA GLN A 382 -6.51 15.23 18.01
C GLN A 382 -7.50 16.37 18.28
N THR A 383 -7.32 17.03 19.42
CA THR A 383 -8.20 18.11 19.90
C THR A 383 -7.51 19.46 19.98
N ASN A 384 -6.21 19.53 19.66
CA ASN A 384 -5.42 20.76 19.69
C ASN A 384 -4.47 20.82 18.49
N PHE A 385 -4.85 21.59 17.49
CA PHE A 385 -4.10 21.77 16.27
C PHE A 385 -2.69 22.32 16.48
N THR A 386 -2.55 23.32 17.37
CA THR A 386 -1.24 23.93 17.65
C THR A 386 -0.27 22.93 18.28
N THR A 387 -0.72 22.13 19.22
CA THR A 387 0.09 21.05 19.81
C THR A 387 0.48 20.04 18.76
N TYR A 388 -0.45 19.65 17.89
CA TYR A 388 -0.23 18.68 16.82
C TYR A 388 0.86 19.14 15.85
N ILE A 389 0.75 20.34 15.26
CA ILE A 389 1.73 20.84 14.30
C ILE A 389 3.09 21.14 14.95
N ASN A 390 3.12 21.58 16.20
CA ASN A 390 4.38 21.74 16.94
C ASN A 390 5.07 20.38 17.20
N GLY A 391 4.32 19.31 17.42
CA GLY A 391 4.87 17.95 17.51
C GLY A 391 5.56 17.53 16.23
N LEU A 392 4.99 17.85 15.07
CA LEU A 392 5.53 17.49 13.76
C LEU A 392 6.64 18.44 13.26
N PHE A 393 6.47 19.75 13.45
CA PHE A 393 7.25 20.79 12.76
C PHE A 393 7.88 21.82 13.71
N GLY A 394 7.75 21.65 15.02
CA GLY A 394 8.14 22.67 16.03
C GLY A 394 9.62 23.05 16.03
N ALA A 395 10.47 22.34 15.29
CA ALA A 395 11.85 22.73 15.04
C ALA A 395 11.98 23.96 14.11
N SER A 396 10.91 24.36 13.41
CA SER A 396 10.88 25.48 12.47
C SER A 396 9.66 26.36 12.72
N THR A 397 9.85 27.47 13.44
CA THR A 397 8.79 28.46 13.71
C THR A 397 8.14 28.98 12.42
N ALA A 398 8.94 29.29 11.40
CA ALA A 398 8.46 29.79 10.12
C ALA A 398 7.54 28.78 9.41
N LEU A 399 7.86 27.47 9.48
CA LEU A 399 7.01 26.43 8.90
C LEU A 399 5.71 26.27 9.68
N VAL A 400 5.76 26.32 11.02
CA VAL A 400 4.56 26.27 11.88
C VAL A 400 3.63 27.46 11.58
N GLU A 401 4.18 28.65 11.41
CA GLU A 401 3.42 29.85 11.02
C GLU A 401 2.78 29.70 9.64
N ALA A 402 3.53 29.22 8.65
CA ALA A 402 3.03 28.99 7.30
C ALA A 402 1.91 27.95 7.27
N ILE A 403 2.06 26.83 8.01
CA ILE A 403 1.02 25.81 8.14
C ILE A 403 -0.21 26.39 8.84
N THR A 404 -0.04 27.16 9.91
CA THR A 404 -1.16 27.79 10.63
C THR A 404 -1.96 28.72 9.71
N ALA A 405 -1.28 29.46 8.84
CA ALA A 405 -1.92 30.35 7.86
C ALA A 405 -2.65 29.55 6.75
N ALA A 406 -2.06 28.44 6.26
CA ALA A 406 -2.65 27.61 5.23
C ALA A 406 -3.88 26.81 5.71
N TYR A 407 -3.94 26.51 7.01
CA TYR A 407 -5.05 25.79 7.64
C TYR A 407 -5.69 26.63 8.77
N PRO A 408 -6.38 27.75 8.43
CA PRO A 408 -6.95 28.67 9.42
C PRO A 408 -8.12 28.01 10.20
N PRO A 409 -8.55 28.58 11.33
CA PRO A 409 -9.71 28.07 12.09
C PRO A 409 -11.01 27.97 11.29
N SER A 410 -11.16 28.77 10.22
CA SER A 410 -12.29 28.69 9.29
C SER A 410 -12.30 27.42 8.43
N PHE A 411 -11.20 26.67 8.39
CA PHE A 411 -11.11 25.39 7.67
C PHE A 411 -11.98 24.30 8.31
N GLY A 412 -12.06 24.27 9.63
CA GLY A 412 -12.83 23.29 10.40
C GLY A 412 -12.35 23.16 11.84
N SER A 413 -12.76 22.09 12.51
CA SER A 413 -12.28 21.76 13.85
C SER A 413 -10.76 21.50 13.86
N ASP A 414 -10.16 21.48 15.04
CA ASP A 414 -8.73 21.14 15.19
C ASP A 414 -8.42 19.73 14.66
N TYR A 415 -9.36 18.80 14.79
CA TYR A 415 -9.28 17.49 14.16
C TYR A 415 -9.27 17.57 12.62
N ASP A 416 -10.18 18.36 12.02
CA ASP A 416 -10.23 18.51 10.55
C ASP A 416 -8.95 19.15 10.02
N ARG A 417 -8.42 20.16 10.72
CA ARG A 417 -7.16 20.83 10.39
C ARG A 417 -5.95 19.89 10.49
N ALA A 418 -5.84 19.15 11.60
CA ALA A 418 -4.79 18.17 11.82
C ALA A 418 -4.82 17.05 10.75
N SER A 419 -6.01 16.55 10.47
CA SER A 419 -6.25 15.57 9.40
C SER A 419 -5.81 16.08 8.03
N ALA A 420 -6.17 17.33 7.68
CA ALA A 420 -5.80 17.92 6.40
C ALA A 420 -4.29 18.15 6.26
N VAL A 421 -3.61 18.61 7.32
CA VAL A 421 -2.14 18.73 7.35
C VAL A 421 -1.49 17.36 7.08
N PHE A 422 -1.97 16.32 7.75
CA PHE A 422 -1.47 14.96 7.55
C PHE A 422 -1.70 14.47 6.12
N THR A 423 -2.92 14.67 5.60
CA THR A 423 -3.29 14.31 4.21
C THR A 423 -2.34 14.95 3.22
N ASP A 424 -2.16 16.26 3.30
CA ASP A 424 -1.36 17.00 2.32
C ASP A 424 0.14 16.67 2.48
N TYR A 425 0.65 16.65 3.72
CA TYR A 425 2.07 16.45 3.99
C TYR A 425 2.57 15.03 3.69
N ILE A 426 1.77 14.01 3.99
CA ILE A 426 2.20 12.60 3.85
C ILE A 426 1.84 12.02 2.48
N PHE A 427 0.69 12.43 1.90
CA PHE A 427 0.12 11.76 0.74
C PHE A 427 -0.03 12.67 -0.47
N THR A 428 -0.86 13.71 -0.41
CA THR A 428 -1.26 14.49 -1.60
C THR A 428 -0.07 15.17 -2.26
N CYS A 429 0.73 15.91 -1.50
CA CYS A 429 1.82 16.70 -2.06
C CYS A 429 3.00 15.85 -2.56
N PRO A 430 3.46 14.80 -1.83
CA PRO A 430 4.49 13.92 -2.37
C PRO A 430 4.03 13.16 -3.63
N THR A 431 2.76 12.75 -3.68
CA THR A 431 2.19 12.09 -4.86
C THR A 431 2.17 13.02 -6.07
N ALA A 432 1.85 14.31 -5.86
CA ALA A 432 1.94 15.33 -6.91
C ALA A 432 3.37 15.47 -7.46
N LEU A 433 4.36 15.55 -6.57
CA LEU A 433 5.77 15.62 -6.96
C LEU A 433 6.21 14.40 -7.79
N VAL A 434 5.92 13.19 -7.32
CA VAL A 434 6.26 11.95 -8.04
C VAL A 434 5.65 11.91 -9.43
N ALA A 435 4.39 12.31 -9.56
CA ALA A 435 3.67 12.30 -10.83
C ALA A 435 4.24 13.34 -11.81
N ASN A 436 4.48 14.57 -11.31
CA ASN A 436 5.02 15.67 -12.12
C ASN A 436 6.46 15.39 -12.55
N ASP A 437 7.33 14.91 -11.67
CA ASP A 437 8.71 14.53 -12.04
C ASP A 437 8.73 13.42 -13.09
N THR A 438 7.82 12.45 -12.98
CA THR A 438 7.72 11.37 -13.96
C THR A 438 7.28 11.91 -15.32
N ALA A 439 6.30 12.83 -15.34
CA ALA A 439 5.84 13.48 -16.58
C ALA A 439 6.93 14.36 -17.21
N ALA A 440 7.70 15.09 -16.39
CA ALA A 440 8.80 15.93 -16.83
C ALA A 440 9.90 15.15 -17.57
N LEU A 441 10.07 13.86 -17.25
CA LEU A 441 10.97 12.95 -17.97
C LEU A 441 10.40 12.42 -19.30
N GLY A 442 9.22 12.87 -19.71
CA GLY A 442 8.50 12.36 -20.87
C GLY A 442 7.89 10.97 -20.67
N THR A 443 7.90 10.45 -19.45
CA THR A 443 7.26 9.19 -19.12
C THR A 443 5.77 9.44 -18.85
N PRO A 444 4.84 8.70 -19.47
CA PRO A 444 3.41 8.91 -19.26
C PRO A 444 3.02 8.74 -17.79
N ALA A 445 2.38 9.75 -17.22
CA ALA A 445 1.89 9.75 -15.85
C ALA A 445 0.44 10.26 -15.81
N TRP A 446 -0.35 9.61 -14.96
CA TRP A 446 -1.73 9.99 -14.68
C TRP A 446 -1.90 10.15 -13.19
N ARG A 447 -2.85 11.04 -12.82
CA ARG A 447 -3.20 11.28 -11.43
C ARG A 447 -4.69 11.14 -11.20
N TYR A 448 -5.06 10.60 -10.02
CA TYR A 448 -6.42 10.60 -9.54
C TYR A 448 -6.50 11.20 -8.12
N TYR A 449 -7.72 11.61 -7.75
CA TYR A 449 -8.07 12.06 -6.42
C TYR A 449 -9.42 11.44 -6.04
N PHE A 450 -9.42 10.48 -5.11
CA PHE A 450 -10.64 9.82 -4.68
C PHE A 450 -11.37 10.68 -3.66
N ASN A 451 -12.61 11.07 -3.98
CA ASN A 451 -13.41 11.97 -3.15
C ASN A 451 -14.86 11.47 -3.02
N ALA A 452 -15.03 10.21 -2.61
CA ALA A 452 -16.33 9.62 -2.35
C ALA A 452 -16.35 8.90 -1.00
N SER A 453 -17.46 9.03 -0.30
CA SER A 453 -17.70 8.39 0.99
C SER A 453 -19.08 7.73 0.97
N PHE A 454 -19.13 6.46 1.35
CA PHE A 454 -20.36 5.66 1.39
C PHE A 454 -20.57 5.09 2.79
N PRO A 455 -21.82 5.03 3.31
CA PRO A 455 -22.08 4.58 4.68
C PRO A 455 -21.61 3.14 4.97
N ASN A 456 -21.66 2.26 3.97
CA ASN A 456 -21.29 0.84 4.09
C ASN A 456 -19.77 0.57 3.98
N THR A 457 -18.97 1.59 3.63
CA THR A 457 -17.50 1.51 3.61
C THR A 457 -16.86 2.23 4.79
N GLN A 458 -17.66 2.84 5.69
CA GLN A 458 -17.13 3.52 6.87
C GLN A 458 -16.82 2.49 7.97
N ALA A 459 -15.54 2.20 8.15
CA ALA A 459 -15.08 1.33 9.24
C ALA A 459 -15.34 1.95 10.63
N TYR A 460 -15.40 3.28 10.71
CA TYR A 460 -15.72 4.04 11.92
C TYR A 460 -16.53 5.29 11.55
N PRO A 461 -17.51 5.71 12.37
CA PRO A 461 -18.33 6.89 12.07
C PRO A 461 -17.48 8.15 11.90
N GLY A 462 -17.73 8.89 10.82
CA GLY A 462 -17.12 10.19 10.58
C GLY A 462 -15.72 10.18 9.97
N LEU A 463 -15.18 9.05 9.56
CA LEU A 463 -13.89 8.98 8.87
C LEU A 463 -13.91 9.62 7.48
N GLY A 464 -15.08 9.66 6.81
CA GLY A 464 -15.18 10.30 5.50
C GLY A 464 -14.43 9.54 4.41
N VAL A 465 -13.59 10.24 3.66
CA VAL A 465 -12.76 9.68 2.58
C VAL A 465 -11.36 9.38 3.13
N TYR A 466 -11.31 8.46 4.07
CA TYR A 466 -10.12 8.14 4.85
C TYR A 466 -9.17 7.20 4.10
N HIS A 467 -7.94 7.13 4.56
CA HIS A 467 -6.88 6.27 4.03
C HIS A 467 -7.33 4.82 3.83
N SER A 468 -7.14 4.28 2.64
CA SER A 468 -7.58 2.94 2.18
C SER A 468 -9.09 2.80 1.91
N SER A 469 -9.90 3.88 1.99
CA SER A 469 -11.35 3.79 1.76
C SER A 469 -11.73 3.53 0.31
N GLU A 470 -10.82 3.78 -0.64
CA GLU A 470 -11.01 3.51 -2.07
C GLU A 470 -10.82 2.02 -2.42
N ILE A 471 -10.09 1.26 -1.63
CA ILE A 471 -9.71 -0.14 -1.94
C ILE A 471 -10.94 -1.02 -2.23
N PRO A 472 -11.95 -1.11 -1.35
CA PRO A 472 -13.13 -1.93 -1.62
C PRO A 472 -13.90 -1.46 -2.86
N ILE A 473 -13.81 -0.19 -3.23
CA ILE A 473 -14.43 0.38 -4.43
C ILE A 473 -13.65 -0.05 -5.69
N VAL A 474 -12.31 0.04 -5.64
CA VAL A 474 -11.43 -0.41 -6.74
C VAL A 474 -11.57 -1.91 -7.01
N PHE A 475 -11.58 -2.73 -5.96
CA PHE A 475 -11.70 -4.20 -6.10
C PHE A 475 -13.16 -4.67 -6.29
N GLY A 476 -14.16 -3.80 -6.10
CA GLY A 476 -15.58 -4.18 -6.15
C GLY A 476 -16.01 -5.08 -4.98
N THR A 477 -15.28 -5.05 -3.87
CA THR A 477 -15.45 -5.93 -2.70
C THR A 477 -16.21 -5.29 -1.54
N TYR A 478 -16.66 -4.04 -1.70
CA TYR A 478 -17.49 -3.35 -0.71
C TYR A 478 -18.76 -4.12 -0.37
N ALA A 479 -19.27 -3.94 0.85
CA ALA A 479 -20.49 -4.60 1.31
C ALA A 479 -21.67 -4.25 0.40
N LYS A 480 -22.38 -5.25 -0.11
CA LYS A 480 -23.54 -5.02 -1.00
C LYS A 480 -24.81 -4.63 -0.23
N THR A 481 -24.82 -4.80 1.09
CA THR A 481 -25.89 -4.32 1.96
C THR A 481 -25.84 -2.80 2.04
N ASN A 482 -26.95 -2.13 1.77
CA ASN A 482 -27.08 -0.65 1.76
C ASN A 482 -26.17 0.07 0.74
N MET A 483 -25.68 -0.64 -0.28
CA MET A 483 -24.95 0.02 -1.36
C MET A 483 -25.85 1.00 -2.12
N THR A 484 -25.27 2.09 -2.60
CA THR A 484 -25.95 3.06 -3.44
C THR A 484 -25.70 2.80 -4.93
N THR A 485 -26.61 3.29 -5.79
CA THR A 485 -26.38 3.24 -7.26
C THR A 485 -25.11 3.99 -7.65
N GLN A 486 -24.81 5.10 -6.96
CA GLN A 486 -23.58 5.88 -7.19
C GLN A 486 -22.34 5.08 -6.84
N GLU A 487 -22.34 4.38 -5.72
CA GLU A 487 -21.22 3.52 -5.29
C GLU A 487 -20.97 2.41 -6.30
N TYR A 488 -22.02 1.73 -6.75
CA TYR A 488 -21.91 0.70 -7.77
C TYR A 488 -21.33 1.25 -9.09
N ALA A 489 -21.82 2.39 -9.56
CA ALA A 489 -21.34 3.03 -10.79
C ALA A 489 -19.87 3.48 -10.66
N LEU A 490 -19.51 4.08 -9.53
CA LEU A 490 -18.13 4.50 -9.25
C LEU A 490 -17.19 3.31 -9.18
N SER A 491 -17.58 2.23 -8.50
CA SER A 491 -16.76 1.00 -8.42
C SER A 491 -16.49 0.43 -9.81
N ASN A 492 -17.48 0.31 -10.66
CA ASN A 492 -17.30 -0.15 -12.04
C ASN A 492 -16.36 0.78 -12.83
N THR A 493 -16.50 2.10 -12.64
CA THR A 493 -15.65 3.09 -13.29
C THR A 493 -14.19 2.97 -12.84
N MET A 494 -13.94 2.86 -11.54
CA MET A 494 -12.59 2.75 -10.98
C MET A 494 -11.93 1.43 -11.37
N MET A 495 -12.62 0.31 -11.17
CA MET A 495 -12.12 -1.01 -11.59
C MET A 495 -11.79 -1.03 -13.08
N GLY A 496 -12.68 -0.50 -13.93
CA GLY A 496 -12.45 -0.38 -15.38
C GLY A 496 -11.28 0.54 -15.73
N ALA A 497 -11.05 1.63 -14.99
CA ALA A 497 -9.92 2.54 -15.21
C ALA A 497 -8.57 1.86 -14.87
N TRP A 498 -8.47 1.18 -13.73
CA TRP A 498 -7.28 0.39 -13.35
C TRP A 498 -6.99 -0.71 -14.35
N ALA A 499 -8.02 -1.45 -14.77
CA ALA A 499 -7.88 -2.50 -15.77
C ALA A 499 -7.50 -1.96 -17.16
N ARG A 500 -8.08 -0.84 -17.62
CA ARG A 500 -7.67 -0.19 -18.88
C ARG A 500 -6.20 0.20 -18.84
N PHE A 501 -5.77 0.83 -17.74
CA PHE A 501 -4.36 1.17 -17.57
C PHE A 501 -3.46 -0.07 -17.60
N ALA A 502 -3.82 -1.15 -16.91
CA ALA A 502 -3.05 -2.39 -16.94
C ALA A 502 -3.02 -3.05 -18.33
N LYS A 503 -4.11 -2.95 -19.11
CA LYS A 503 -4.20 -3.47 -20.48
C LYS A 503 -3.40 -2.64 -21.48
N ASN A 504 -3.47 -1.34 -21.37
CA ASN A 504 -2.80 -0.37 -22.25
C ASN A 504 -2.21 0.79 -21.44
N PRO A 505 -1.03 0.60 -20.81
CA PRO A 505 -0.44 1.64 -19.97
C PRO A 505 -0.17 2.98 -20.67
N ALA A 506 0.14 2.95 -21.97
CA ALA A 506 0.38 4.18 -22.75
C ALA A 506 -0.93 4.94 -23.05
N GLY A 507 -2.07 4.24 -23.08
CA GLY A 507 -3.39 4.85 -23.31
C GLY A 507 -4.04 5.39 -22.03
N GLY A 508 -3.54 5.00 -20.87
CA GLY A 508 -4.00 5.50 -19.58
C GLY A 508 -5.34 4.94 -19.08
N PRO A 509 -5.82 5.48 -17.95
CA PRO A 509 -7.01 4.97 -17.25
C PRO A 509 -8.35 5.49 -17.82
N GLY A 510 -8.33 6.44 -18.77
CA GLY A 510 -9.53 6.98 -19.40
C GLY A 510 -9.72 8.49 -19.22
N TRP A 511 -8.71 9.19 -18.73
CA TRP A 511 -8.60 10.65 -18.71
C TRP A 511 -7.23 11.08 -19.21
N ASN A 512 -6.99 12.39 -19.32
CA ASN A 512 -5.76 12.92 -19.87
C ASN A 512 -4.56 12.64 -18.95
N ARG A 513 -3.41 12.42 -19.54
CA ARG A 513 -2.15 12.34 -18.80
C ARG A 513 -1.67 13.73 -18.39
N ILE A 514 -0.87 13.78 -17.35
CA ILE A 514 -0.21 15.00 -16.87
C ILE A 514 0.56 15.67 -18.01
N GLY A 515 0.38 16.99 -18.16
CA GLY A 515 1.01 17.81 -19.19
C GLY A 515 0.39 17.74 -20.58
N THR A 516 -0.78 17.10 -20.74
CA THR A 516 -1.50 17.04 -22.03
C THR A 516 -2.90 17.65 -21.99
N GLY A 517 -3.27 18.25 -20.87
CA GLY A 517 -4.56 18.93 -20.73
C GLY A 517 -4.62 20.23 -21.53
N ARG A 518 -5.75 20.91 -21.43
CA ARG A 518 -6.11 22.04 -22.30
C ARG A 518 -4.99 23.05 -22.47
N ASP A 519 -4.54 23.26 -23.70
CA ASP A 519 -3.70 24.39 -24.06
C ASP A 519 -4.29 25.71 -23.54
N GLY A 520 -3.54 26.45 -22.74
CA GLY A 520 -3.79 27.85 -22.48
C GLY A 520 -4.26 28.31 -21.11
N VAL A 521 -4.29 27.46 -20.07
CA VAL A 521 -4.42 27.98 -18.69
C VAL A 521 -3.01 28.18 -18.11
N VAL A 522 -2.45 29.34 -18.31
CA VAL A 522 -1.27 29.78 -17.56
C VAL A 522 -1.74 30.03 -16.12
N LEU A 523 -1.21 29.26 -15.15
CA LEU A 523 -1.43 29.55 -13.75
C LEU A 523 -0.94 30.99 -13.45
N GLU A 524 -1.80 31.81 -12.87
CA GLU A 524 -1.39 33.15 -12.46
C GLU A 524 -0.16 33.11 -11.56
N ALA A 525 0.72 34.09 -11.66
CA ALA A 525 1.98 34.16 -10.90
C ALA A 525 1.77 34.01 -9.38
N ALA A 526 0.62 34.48 -8.85
CA ALA A 526 0.25 34.31 -7.46
C ALA A 526 -0.04 32.84 -7.10
N THR A 527 -0.68 32.10 -7.97
CA THR A 527 -0.97 30.65 -7.81
C THR A 527 0.33 29.85 -7.93
N GLN A 528 1.21 30.19 -8.86
CA GLN A 528 2.53 29.55 -9.00
C GLN A 528 3.40 29.78 -7.76
N ALA A 529 3.39 31.00 -7.19
CA ALA A 529 4.09 31.32 -5.96
C ALA A 529 3.51 30.56 -4.75
N ALA A 530 2.18 30.42 -4.67
CA ALA A 530 1.51 29.66 -3.61
C ALA A 530 1.82 28.15 -3.69
N LEU A 531 2.07 27.61 -4.89
CA LEU A 531 2.44 26.21 -5.12
C LEU A 531 3.94 25.93 -4.91
N GLY A 532 4.75 26.98 -4.58
CA GLY A 532 6.13 26.83 -4.15
C GLY A 532 7.06 26.11 -5.14
N GLY A 533 6.76 26.18 -6.44
CA GLY A 533 7.51 25.48 -7.48
C GLY A 533 7.15 24.00 -7.63
N LEU A 534 5.98 23.58 -7.17
CA LEU A 534 5.47 22.21 -7.34
C LEU A 534 5.42 21.80 -8.82
N TYR A 535 5.21 22.76 -9.72
CA TYR A 535 5.12 22.56 -11.17
C TYR A 535 6.33 23.14 -11.91
N THR A 536 7.49 23.14 -11.32
CA THR A 536 8.74 23.47 -12.00
C THR A 536 9.55 22.18 -12.25
N ASP A 537 10.17 22.09 -13.43
CA ASP A 537 11.18 21.06 -13.69
C ASP A 537 12.40 21.27 -12.79
N GLY A 538 13.31 20.27 -12.74
CA GLY A 538 14.55 20.37 -11.97
C GLY A 538 15.47 21.54 -12.35
N SER A 539 15.15 22.28 -13.44
CA SER A 539 15.83 23.48 -13.90
C SER A 539 15.10 24.77 -13.50
N GLY A 540 13.97 24.66 -12.81
CA GLY A 540 13.15 25.80 -12.38
C GLY A 540 12.20 26.36 -13.45
N ASN A 541 12.07 25.70 -14.61
CA ASN A 541 11.10 26.10 -15.62
C ASN A 541 9.71 25.64 -15.19
N VAL A 542 8.72 26.52 -15.35
CA VAL A 542 7.31 26.14 -15.13
C VAL A 542 6.96 25.04 -16.13
N ILE A 543 6.48 23.90 -15.63
CA ILE A 543 5.89 22.89 -16.48
C ILE A 543 4.57 23.49 -16.98
N ASP A 544 4.61 24.01 -18.21
CA ASP A 544 3.46 24.59 -18.88
C ASP A 544 2.51 23.45 -19.21
N GLY A 545 1.39 23.37 -18.52
CA GLY A 545 0.44 22.32 -18.77
C GLY A 545 -0.70 22.35 -17.76
N THR A 546 -1.88 22.41 -18.27
CA THR A 546 -3.10 22.10 -17.58
C THR A 546 -3.07 20.64 -17.19
N PHE A 547 -3.03 20.43 -15.95
CA PHE A 547 -2.87 19.15 -15.31
C PHE A 547 -4.23 18.49 -15.18
N ASP A 548 -4.37 17.31 -15.74
CA ASP A 548 -5.64 16.60 -15.72
C ASP A 548 -5.68 15.65 -14.51
N LEU A 549 -6.19 16.16 -13.41
CA LEU A 549 -6.49 15.37 -12.22
C LEU A 549 -7.87 14.72 -12.39
N GLY A 550 -7.92 13.39 -12.41
CA GLY A 550 -9.17 12.65 -12.39
C GLY A 550 -9.77 12.61 -10.98
N VAL A 551 -10.75 13.46 -10.68
CA VAL A 551 -11.51 13.39 -9.42
C VAL A 551 -12.56 12.29 -9.54
N LEU A 552 -12.43 11.27 -8.69
CA LEU A 552 -13.29 10.10 -8.63
C LEU A 552 -14.36 10.30 -7.56
N GLY A 553 -15.62 10.21 -7.94
CA GLY A 553 -16.75 10.35 -7.00
C GLY A 553 -17.30 11.76 -6.84
N ASN A 554 -17.05 12.67 -7.79
CA ASN A 554 -17.59 14.02 -7.72
C ASN A 554 -19.13 14.01 -7.62
N ARG A 555 -19.66 14.78 -6.66
CA ARG A 555 -21.07 14.86 -6.26
C ARG A 555 -22.03 15.29 -7.38
N GLY A 556 -21.54 15.92 -8.45
CA GLY A 556 -22.37 16.41 -9.56
C GLY A 556 -22.58 15.39 -10.69
N ASN A 557 -21.87 14.26 -10.71
CA ASN A 557 -21.87 13.34 -11.87
C ASN A 557 -22.48 11.98 -11.55
N VAL A 558 -23.69 11.97 -11.03
CA VAL A 558 -24.47 10.74 -10.74
C VAL A 558 -24.90 9.96 -12.00
N GLN A 559 -24.83 10.57 -13.17
CA GLN A 559 -25.22 9.96 -14.46
C GLN A 559 -24.05 9.78 -15.43
N GLY A 560 -22.84 10.23 -15.06
CA GLY A 560 -21.65 10.17 -15.90
C GLY A 560 -20.70 9.04 -15.52
N SER A 561 -19.45 9.15 -15.99
CA SER A 561 -18.39 8.16 -15.77
C SER A 561 -17.92 8.04 -14.30
N GLY A 562 -18.42 8.88 -13.39
CA GLY A 562 -17.90 8.97 -12.02
C GLY A 562 -16.53 9.68 -11.91
N VAL A 563 -15.97 10.13 -13.03
CA VAL A 563 -14.70 10.88 -13.11
C VAL A 563 -14.99 12.28 -13.60
N THR A 564 -14.50 13.28 -12.87
CA THR A 564 -14.43 14.68 -13.35
C THR A 564 -12.98 15.07 -13.45
N VAL A 565 -12.56 15.55 -14.62
CA VAL A 565 -11.18 16.01 -14.84
C VAL A 565 -11.10 17.49 -14.47
N VAL A 566 -10.18 17.82 -13.58
CA VAL A 566 -9.97 19.17 -13.04
C VAL A 566 -8.48 19.52 -13.07
N ASP A 567 -8.17 20.79 -12.79
CA ASP A 567 -6.80 21.23 -12.57
C ASP A 567 -6.24 20.63 -11.27
N GLN A 568 -4.96 20.26 -11.23
CA GLN A 568 -4.33 19.68 -10.04
C GLN A 568 -4.36 20.62 -8.82
N SER A 569 -4.42 21.94 -9.04
CA SER A 569 -4.52 22.93 -7.96
C SER A 569 -5.76 22.74 -7.07
N GLU A 570 -6.79 22.06 -7.58
CA GLU A 570 -7.97 21.68 -6.76
C GLU A 570 -7.59 20.80 -5.56
N ALA A 571 -6.62 19.90 -5.72
CA ALA A 571 -6.10 19.08 -4.63
C ALA A 571 -4.84 19.69 -3.98
N ASP A 572 -3.98 20.35 -4.76
CA ASP A 572 -2.61 20.70 -4.37
C ASP A 572 -2.46 22.14 -3.86
N SER A 573 -3.54 22.89 -3.71
CA SER A 573 -3.52 24.33 -3.39
C SER A 573 -2.69 24.71 -2.14
N ARG A 574 -2.48 23.78 -1.20
CA ARG A 574 -1.68 23.99 0.01
C ARG A 574 -0.28 23.36 -0.03
N CYS A 575 0.06 22.63 -1.11
CA CYS A 575 1.32 21.90 -1.19
C CYS A 575 2.56 22.79 -1.18
N GLY A 576 2.44 24.03 -1.62
CA GLY A 576 3.53 25.01 -1.60
C GLY A 576 4.18 25.20 -0.22
N VAL A 577 3.42 24.99 0.87
CA VAL A 577 3.94 25.05 2.24
C VAL A 577 4.96 23.94 2.51
N PHE A 578 4.79 22.76 1.92
CA PHE A 578 5.59 21.57 2.20
C PHE A 578 6.72 21.33 1.21
N VAL A 579 6.66 21.89 0.00
CA VAL A 579 7.70 21.72 -1.05
C VAL A 579 9.11 22.03 -0.53
N PRO A 580 9.37 23.12 0.23
CA PRO A 580 10.70 23.37 0.78
C PRO A 580 11.18 22.27 1.74
N VAL A 581 10.25 21.61 2.46
CA VAL A 581 10.57 20.51 3.38
C VAL A 581 11.05 19.30 2.58
N TYR A 582 10.33 18.92 1.52
CA TYR A 582 10.72 17.78 0.67
C TYR A 582 12.06 18.03 -0.01
N LYS A 583 12.28 19.23 -0.55
CA LYS A 583 13.58 19.59 -1.14
C LYS A 583 14.72 19.46 -0.13
N ALA A 584 14.53 19.95 1.09
CA ALA A 584 15.53 19.81 2.15
C ALA A 584 15.80 18.35 2.56
N LEU A 585 14.76 17.50 2.60
CA LEU A 585 14.88 16.09 2.95
C LEU A 585 15.55 15.25 1.85
N THR A 586 15.33 15.61 0.60
CA THR A 586 15.85 14.88 -0.58
C THR A 586 17.17 15.45 -1.08
N GLY A 587 17.61 16.61 -0.59
CA GLY A 587 18.83 17.29 -1.04
C GLY A 587 18.70 17.93 -2.43
N LEU A 588 17.48 18.34 -2.80
CA LEU A 588 17.13 18.99 -4.07
C LEU A 588 17.11 20.51 -3.96
#